data_60b74b4b593023613f593e998773eb03
#
_entry.id   60b74b4b593023613f593e998773eb03
#
_cell.length_a   1.000
_cell.length_b   1.000
_cell.length_c   1.000
_cell.angle_alpha   90.00
_cell.angle_beta   90.00
_cell.angle_gamma   90.00
#
_symmetry.space_group_name_H-M   'P 1'
#
loop_
_entity.id
_entity.type
_entity.pdbx_description
1 polymer ?
#
loop_
_entity_poly.entity_id
_entity_poly.type
_entity_poly.pdbx_seq_one_letter_code
_entity_poly.pdbx_strand_id
1 'polypeptide(L)'
;MDTITLTIPCLSAEGFLELCQANQDLQLERTATGEVIIMPPTFPWTGKQNFGIIAQLGAWIDRTGLGFGFDSSTGFTLPNSAVRSPDASWVSNQRWEELTETQQREEFSPVSPDFVVELRSSSDSLKKLREKMQEYIDNEVRLGWLIDSTTQKVEIYRPGQDVEVLESPATLSGEDVLPGFVLNLGKVW
;
A
#
# COMPACT_ATOMS: atom_id res chain seq x y z
N MET A 1 -11.86 4.95 -13.93
CA MET A 1 -11.40 4.05 -15.02
C MET A 1 -11.07 2.74 -14.36
N ASP A 2 -11.48 1.63 -14.99
CA ASP A 2 -11.22 0.32 -14.38
C ASP A 2 -9.77 -0.11 -14.59
N THR A 3 -9.20 -0.80 -13.61
CA THR A 3 -7.90 -1.46 -13.75
C THR A 3 -7.98 -2.55 -14.83
N ILE A 4 -6.94 -2.66 -15.63
CA ILE A 4 -6.81 -3.72 -16.64
C ILE A 4 -5.95 -4.83 -16.04
N THR A 5 -6.45 -6.06 -16.06
CA THR A 5 -5.68 -7.25 -15.66
C THR A 5 -5.25 -8.02 -16.91
N LEU A 6 -3.97 -8.26 -17.04
CA LEU A 6 -3.38 -9.05 -18.13
C LEU A 6 -2.81 -10.35 -17.58
N THR A 7 -3.18 -11.47 -18.18
CA THR A 7 -2.54 -12.76 -17.92
C THR A 7 -1.39 -12.93 -18.90
N ILE A 8 -0.14 -12.89 -18.39
CA ILE A 8 1.06 -13.14 -19.17
C ILE A 8 1.61 -14.50 -18.74
N PRO A 9 1.49 -15.54 -19.59
CA PRO A 9 1.93 -16.89 -19.23
C PRO A 9 3.42 -16.90 -18.84
N CYS A 10 3.73 -17.53 -17.71
CA CYS A 10 5.11 -17.73 -17.21
C CYS A 10 5.88 -16.43 -16.89
N LEU A 11 5.20 -15.33 -16.56
CA LEU A 11 5.89 -14.10 -16.17
C LEU A 11 6.58 -14.30 -14.81
N SER A 12 7.91 -14.36 -14.83
CA SER A 12 8.75 -14.40 -13.63
C SER A 12 8.82 -13.02 -12.93
N ALA A 13 9.39 -12.97 -11.74
CA ALA A 13 9.65 -11.69 -11.06
C ALA A 13 10.65 -10.81 -11.85
N GLU A 14 11.68 -11.43 -12.44
CA GLU A 14 12.66 -10.75 -13.31
C GLU A 14 11.97 -10.20 -14.58
N GLY A 15 11.15 -11.02 -15.25
CA GLY A 15 10.39 -10.59 -16.42
C GLY A 15 9.39 -9.47 -16.10
N PHE A 16 8.84 -9.43 -14.88
CA PHE A 16 8.00 -8.31 -14.44
C PHE A 16 8.82 -7.03 -14.25
N LEU A 17 10.02 -7.12 -13.67
CA LEU A 17 10.93 -5.97 -13.55
C LEU A 17 11.30 -5.40 -14.93
N GLU A 18 11.68 -6.29 -15.88
CA GLU A 18 11.95 -5.89 -17.27
C GLU A 18 10.74 -5.23 -17.94
N LEU A 19 9.52 -5.75 -17.69
CA LEU A 19 8.29 -5.15 -18.20
C LEU A 19 8.10 -3.73 -17.66
N CYS A 20 8.32 -3.50 -16.36
CA CYS A 20 8.23 -2.18 -15.75
C CYS A 20 9.29 -1.23 -16.31
N GLN A 21 10.52 -1.69 -16.46
CA GLN A 21 11.61 -0.88 -17.03
C GLN A 21 11.35 -0.47 -18.48
N ALA A 22 10.72 -1.35 -19.27
CA ALA A 22 10.34 -1.07 -20.65
C ALA A 22 9.09 -0.17 -20.77
N ASN A 23 8.31 0.01 -19.71
CA ASN A 23 7.04 0.75 -19.69
C ASN A 23 6.97 1.71 -18.49
N GLN A 24 7.95 2.58 -18.36
CA GLN A 24 8.12 3.49 -17.20
C GLN A 24 6.96 4.46 -16.99
N ASP A 25 6.13 4.68 -18.02
CA ASP A 25 4.94 5.53 -17.94
C ASP A 25 3.71 4.80 -17.37
N LEU A 26 3.81 3.48 -17.11
CA LEU A 26 2.73 2.68 -16.55
C LEU A 26 2.96 2.37 -15.09
N GLN A 27 1.91 2.48 -14.30
CA GLN A 27 1.89 1.96 -12.94
C GLN A 27 1.38 0.51 -12.96
N LEU A 28 2.24 -0.43 -12.58
CA LEU A 28 2.00 -1.86 -12.70
C LEU A 28 2.13 -2.55 -11.35
N GLU A 29 1.23 -3.50 -11.10
CA GLU A 29 1.37 -4.49 -10.03
C GLU A 29 1.41 -5.90 -10.61
N ARG A 30 1.94 -6.85 -9.85
CA ARG A 30 1.93 -8.27 -10.18
C ARG A 30 1.25 -9.05 -9.06
N THR A 31 0.30 -9.91 -9.41
CA THR A 31 -0.32 -10.81 -8.44
C THR A 31 0.61 -11.97 -8.09
N ALA A 32 0.33 -12.69 -6.99
CA ALA A 32 1.03 -13.92 -6.64
C ALA A 32 0.93 -15.01 -7.74
N THR A 33 -0.12 -14.97 -8.56
CA THR A 33 -0.33 -15.89 -9.68
C THR A 33 0.34 -15.43 -10.98
N GLY A 34 1.02 -14.27 -10.99
CA GLY A 34 1.76 -13.75 -12.13
C GLY A 34 0.93 -12.91 -13.10
N GLU A 35 -0.30 -12.53 -12.74
CA GLU A 35 -1.09 -11.59 -13.54
C GLU A 35 -0.56 -10.16 -13.36
N VAL A 36 -0.56 -9.38 -14.42
CA VAL A 36 -0.19 -7.95 -14.39
C VAL A 36 -1.43 -7.09 -14.28
N ILE A 37 -1.44 -6.21 -13.31
CA ILE A 37 -2.49 -5.21 -13.11
C ILE A 37 -1.96 -3.86 -13.57
N ILE A 38 -2.64 -3.22 -14.51
CA ILE A 38 -2.33 -1.88 -15.00
C ILE A 38 -3.26 -0.90 -14.30
N MET A 39 -2.69 0.05 -13.57
CA MET A 39 -3.44 1.05 -12.83
C MET A 39 -3.49 2.38 -13.61
N PRO A 40 -4.68 2.92 -13.91
CA PRO A 40 -4.81 4.22 -14.53
C PRO A 40 -4.51 5.34 -13.52
N PRO A 41 -4.19 6.56 -13.97
CA PRO A 41 -4.11 7.73 -13.11
C PRO A 41 -5.41 7.93 -12.32
N THR A 42 -5.28 8.32 -11.06
CA THR A 42 -6.43 8.62 -10.21
C THR A 42 -7.00 10.01 -10.48
N PHE A 43 -8.26 10.24 -10.06
CA PHE A 43 -8.87 11.58 -10.15
C PHE A 43 -8.28 12.54 -9.11
N PRO A 44 -8.30 13.87 -9.38
CA PRO A 44 -7.70 14.89 -8.50
C PRO A 44 -8.19 14.83 -7.06
N TRP A 45 -9.46 14.46 -6.84
CA TRP A 45 -10.00 14.33 -5.48
C TRP A 45 -9.32 13.22 -4.69
N THR A 46 -9.21 12.02 -5.27
CA THR A 46 -8.49 10.89 -4.66
C THR A 46 -7.02 11.24 -4.44
N GLY A 47 -6.39 11.90 -5.42
CA GLY A 47 -5.00 12.37 -5.28
C GLY A 47 -4.80 13.36 -4.12
N LYS A 48 -5.74 14.32 -3.93
CA LYS A 48 -5.76 15.24 -2.78
C LYS A 48 -5.86 14.48 -1.45
N GLN A 49 -6.72 13.47 -1.41
CA GLN A 49 -6.92 12.66 -0.20
C GLN A 49 -5.66 11.85 0.12
N ASN A 50 -5.07 11.18 -0.88
CA ASN A 50 -3.84 10.42 -0.71
C ASN A 50 -2.67 11.31 -0.25
N PHE A 51 -2.52 12.49 -0.86
CA PHE A 51 -1.54 13.49 -0.40
C PHE A 51 -1.74 13.88 1.07
N GLY A 52 -3.01 14.02 1.51
CA GLY A 52 -3.34 14.34 2.91
C GLY A 52 -2.96 13.22 3.90
N ILE A 53 -3.00 11.96 3.49
CA ILE A 53 -2.53 10.80 4.26
C ILE A 53 -1.01 10.80 4.33
N ILE A 54 -0.34 10.87 3.18
CA ILE A 54 1.13 10.85 3.06
C ILE A 54 1.76 12.00 3.82
N ALA A 55 1.21 13.21 3.74
CA ALA A 55 1.74 14.37 4.46
C ALA A 55 1.70 14.20 5.99
N GLN A 56 0.65 13.58 6.52
CA GLN A 56 0.54 13.31 7.95
C GLN A 56 1.49 12.20 8.40
N LEU A 57 1.63 11.14 7.59
CA LEU A 57 2.57 10.05 7.83
C LEU A 57 4.01 10.58 7.79
N GLY A 58 4.37 11.36 6.76
CA GLY A 58 5.69 11.99 6.62
C GLY A 58 6.04 12.89 7.80
N ALA A 59 5.12 13.74 8.26
CA ALA A 59 5.33 14.58 9.43
C ALA A 59 5.56 13.80 10.73
N TRP A 60 4.96 12.61 10.87
CA TRP A 60 5.22 11.72 11.98
C TRP A 60 6.60 11.06 11.85
N ILE A 61 6.96 10.59 10.64
CA ILE A 61 8.28 9.99 10.35
C ILE A 61 9.40 10.99 10.65
N ASP A 62 9.29 12.22 10.15
CA ASP A 62 10.31 13.29 10.36
C ASP A 62 10.52 13.59 11.85
N ARG A 63 9.45 13.52 12.65
CA ARG A 63 9.53 13.77 14.10
C ARG A 63 10.14 12.61 14.87
N THR A 64 9.90 11.38 14.44
CA THR A 64 10.25 10.18 15.21
C THR A 64 11.49 9.46 14.71
N GLY A 65 11.80 9.53 13.43
CA GLY A 65 12.91 8.80 12.82
C GLY A 65 12.79 7.28 12.89
N LEU A 66 11.57 6.73 13.04
CA LEU A 66 11.37 5.29 13.32
C LEU A 66 11.38 4.39 12.07
N GLY A 67 11.46 4.97 10.88
CA GLY A 67 11.46 4.22 9.62
C GLY A 67 11.24 5.12 8.41
N PHE A 68 10.83 4.53 7.31
CA PHE A 68 10.70 5.17 6.01
C PHE A 68 9.27 5.08 5.50
N GLY A 69 8.76 6.16 4.91
CA GLY A 69 7.45 6.22 4.26
C GLY A 69 7.57 6.19 2.75
N PHE A 70 6.57 5.60 2.11
CA PHE A 70 6.53 5.43 0.67
C PHE A 70 5.15 5.79 0.13
N ASP A 71 5.12 6.30 -1.08
CA ASP A 71 3.92 6.65 -1.82
C ASP A 71 3.46 5.52 -2.76
N SER A 72 2.36 5.75 -3.46
CA SER A 72 1.74 4.80 -4.37
C SER A 72 2.56 4.42 -5.61
N SER A 73 3.70 5.06 -5.85
CA SER A 73 4.61 4.71 -6.95
C SER A 73 5.63 3.63 -6.57
N THR A 74 5.70 3.29 -5.27
CA THR A 74 6.70 2.35 -4.75
C THR A 74 6.15 0.93 -4.70
N GLY A 75 6.85 0.01 -5.38
CA GLY A 75 6.53 -1.42 -5.38
C GLY A 75 7.34 -2.21 -4.35
N PHE A 76 6.67 -3.16 -3.68
CA PHE A 76 7.28 -4.12 -2.75
C PHE A 76 7.00 -5.54 -3.21
N THR A 77 8.00 -6.40 -3.16
CA THR A 77 7.84 -7.84 -3.40
C THR A 77 7.46 -8.53 -2.09
N LEU A 78 6.24 -9.03 -2.02
CA LEU A 78 5.73 -9.75 -0.86
C LEU A 78 6.25 -11.21 -0.81
N PRO A 79 6.21 -11.90 0.34
CA PRO A 79 6.63 -13.31 0.48
C PRO A 79 5.95 -14.28 -0.50
N ASN A 80 4.70 -14.02 -0.91
CA ASN A 80 3.99 -14.82 -1.92
C ASN A 80 4.40 -14.48 -3.36
N SER A 81 5.43 -13.66 -3.56
CA SER A 81 5.93 -13.17 -4.84
C SER A 81 5.02 -12.16 -5.58
N ALA A 82 3.94 -11.68 -4.97
CA ALA A 82 3.23 -10.52 -5.50
C ALA A 82 4.10 -9.27 -5.42
N VAL A 83 3.95 -8.37 -6.39
CA VAL A 83 4.51 -7.01 -6.32
C VAL A 83 3.35 -6.04 -6.17
N ARG A 84 3.33 -5.32 -5.05
CA ARG A 84 2.23 -4.43 -4.67
C ARG A 84 2.72 -3.03 -4.38
N SER A 85 1.90 -2.04 -4.76
CA SER A 85 2.13 -0.62 -4.53
C SER A 85 0.96 -0.05 -3.72
N PRO A 86 1.05 -0.02 -2.38
CA PRO A 86 0.00 0.58 -1.55
C PRO A 86 -0.06 2.09 -1.74
N ASP A 87 -1.24 2.71 -1.55
CA ASP A 87 -1.42 4.17 -1.66
C ASP A 87 -0.54 4.95 -0.70
N ALA A 88 -0.29 4.42 0.50
CA ALA A 88 0.76 4.87 1.42
C ALA A 88 1.26 3.68 2.23
N SER A 89 2.54 3.67 2.56
CA SER A 89 3.13 2.61 3.38
C SER A 89 4.28 3.11 4.24
N TRP A 90 4.63 2.31 5.22
CA TRP A 90 5.76 2.56 6.10
C TRP A 90 6.49 1.26 6.42
N VAL A 91 7.82 1.33 6.40
CA VAL A 91 8.74 0.25 6.78
C VAL A 91 9.58 0.72 7.95
N SER A 92 9.68 -0.06 9.01
CA SER A 92 10.51 0.24 10.18
C SER A 92 12.00 0.25 9.83
N ASN A 93 12.82 1.00 10.58
CA ASN A 93 14.27 1.00 10.40
C ASN A 93 14.83 -0.42 10.44
N GLN A 94 14.34 -1.25 11.37
CA GLN A 94 14.81 -2.63 11.51
C GLN A 94 14.67 -3.43 10.20
N ARG A 95 13.48 -3.45 9.59
CA ARG A 95 13.24 -4.18 8.32
C ARG A 95 13.99 -3.56 7.16
N TRP A 96 14.11 -2.23 7.13
CA TRP A 96 14.81 -1.54 6.05
C TRP A 96 16.31 -1.76 6.06
N GLU A 97 16.92 -1.80 7.24
CA GLU A 97 18.35 -2.04 7.43
C GLU A 97 18.77 -3.50 7.14
N GLU A 98 17.84 -4.44 7.12
CA GLU A 98 18.09 -5.82 6.69
C GLU A 98 18.26 -5.97 5.17
N LEU A 99 17.83 -4.97 4.39
CA LEU A 99 17.94 -4.96 2.92
C LEU A 99 19.33 -4.54 2.47
N THR A 100 19.83 -5.18 1.42
CA THR A 100 21.02 -4.72 0.72
C THR A 100 20.80 -3.40 0.01
N GLU A 101 21.86 -2.66 -0.32
CA GLU A 101 21.75 -1.40 -1.06
C GLU A 101 21.04 -1.57 -2.42
N THR A 102 21.31 -2.66 -3.14
CA THR A 102 20.65 -3.00 -4.39
C THR A 102 19.13 -3.20 -4.20
N GLN A 103 18.74 -3.94 -3.16
CA GLN A 103 17.33 -4.15 -2.83
C GLN A 103 16.60 -2.86 -2.44
N GLN A 104 17.32 -1.91 -1.85
CA GLN A 104 16.74 -0.62 -1.48
C GLN A 104 16.58 0.34 -2.67
N ARG A 105 17.41 0.20 -3.73
CA ARG A 105 17.53 1.24 -4.76
C ARG A 105 17.17 0.79 -6.17
N GLU A 106 17.32 -0.50 -6.49
CA GLU A 106 17.30 -0.99 -7.88
C GLU A 106 16.28 -2.10 -8.11
N GLU A 107 15.65 -2.60 -7.05
CA GLU A 107 14.66 -3.68 -7.10
C GLU A 107 13.32 -3.26 -6.49
N PHE A 108 12.25 -4.02 -6.76
CA PHE A 108 11.06 -3.99 -5.91
C PHE A 108 11.42 -4.67 -4.59
N SER A 109 11.78 -3.87 -3.60
CA SER A 109 12.35 -4.34 -2.33
C SER A 109 11.60 -5.58 -1.79
N PRO A 110 12.31 -6.70 -1.50
CA PRO A 110 11.70 -7.91 -0.98
C PRO A 110 11.41 -7.78 0.52
N VAL A 111 10.56 -6.83 0.84
CA VAL A 111 10.10 -6.51 2.20
C VAL A 111 8.63 -6.20 2.21
N SER A 112 7.91 -6.80 3.14
CA SER A 112 6.54 -6.37 3.41
C SER A 112 6.59 -5.12 4.29
N PRO A 113 5.91 -4.02 3.90
CA PRO A 113 5.75 -2.89 4.79
C PRO A 113 5.14 -3.31 6.13
N ASP A 114 5.56 -2.67 7.22
CA ASP A 114 4.92 -2.89 8.53
C ASP A 114 3.49 -2.32 8.55
N PHE A 115 3.25 -1.27 7.75
CA PHE A 115 1.98 -0.58 7.67
C PHE A 115 1.64 -0.22 6.21
N VAL A 116 0.37 -0.41 5.83
CA VAL A 116 -0.17 -0.04 4.52
C VAL A 116 -1.50 0.68 4.62
N VAL A 117 -1.76 1.55 3.66
CA VAL A 117 -3.06 2.20 3.44
C VAL A 117 -3.48 1.97 1.99
N GLU A 118 -4.74 1.55 1.81
CA GLU A 118 -5.44 1.59 0.52
C GLU A 118 -6.60 2.58 0.63
N LEU A 119 -6.66 3.54 -0.28
CA LEU A 119 -7.71 4.55 -0.36
C LEU A 119 -8.64 4.20 -1.51
N ARG A 120 -9.86 3.80 -1.20
CA ARG A 120 -10.85 3.44 -2.19
C ARG A 120 -11.27 4.65 -3.04
N SER A 121 -11.09 4.56 -4.34
CA SER A 121 -11.68 5.48 -5.32
C SER A 121 -13.10 5.01 -5.72
N SER A 122 -13.86 5.88 -6.37
CA SER A 122 -15.22 5.55 -6.82
C SER A 122 -15.29 4.44 -7.87
N SER A 123 -14.20 4.16 -8.57
CA SER A 123 -14.09 3.10 -9.58
C SER A 123 -13.61 1.77 -9.02
N ASP A 124 -13.15 1.72 -7.76
CA ASP A 124 -12.55 0.51 -7.21
C ASP A 124 -13.60 -0.47 -6.68
N SER A 125 -13.36 -1.74 -6.99
CA SER A 125 -14.14 -2.83 -6.40
C SER A 125 -13.74 -3.03 -4.94
N LEU A 126 -14.66 -2.77 -4.02
CA LEU A 126 -14.43 -3.00 -2.59
C LEU A 126 -14.03 -4.46 -2.29
N LYS A 127 -14.59 -5.43 -3.05
CA LYS A 127 -14.24 -6.83 -2.91
C LYS A 127 -12.75 -7.06 -3.22
N LYS A 128 -12.27 -6.53 -4.35
CA LYS A 128 -10.85 -6.67 -4.75
C LYS A 128 -9.90 -5.99 -3.76
N LEU A 129 -10.28 -4.82 -3.24
CA LEU A 129 -9.48 -4.13 -2.21
C LEU A 129 -9.42 -4.93 -0.90
N ARG A 130 -10.52 -5.53 -0.47
CA ARG A 130 -10.52 -6.42 0.70
C ARG A 130 -9.64 -7.66 0.51
N GLU A 131 -9.68 -8.26 -0.68
CA GLU A 131 -8.79 -9.37 -1.05
C GLU A 131 -7.31 -8.93 -1.02
N LYS A 132 -6.98 -7.73 -1.53
CA LYS A 132 -5.64 -7.14 -1.48
C LYS A 132 -5.20 -6.84 -0.04
N MET A 133 -6.09 -6.31 0.80
CA MET A 133 -5.79 -6.08 2.22
C MET A 133 -5.51 -7.37 2.98
N GLN A 134 -6.29 -8.43 2.72
CA GLN A 134 -6.02 -9.73 3.31
C GLN A 134 -4.69 -10.31 2.81
N GLU A 135 -4.37 -10.17 1.51
CA GLU A 135 -3.07 -10.55 0.97
C GLU A 135 -1.92 -9.86 1.71
N TYR A 136 -2.03 -8.56 2.02
CA TYR A 136 -1.03 -7.84 2.81
C TYR A 136 -0.83 -8.47 4.20
N ILE A 137 -1.91 -8.73 4.92
CA ILE A 137 -1.85 -9.32 6.27
C ILE A 137 -1.26 -10.73 6.24
N ASP A 138 -1.67 -11.56 5.27
CA ASP A 138 -1.16 -12.93 5.09
C ASP A 138 0.33 -12.94 4.71
N ASN A 139 0.86 -11.79 4.26
CA ASN A 139 2.25 -11.59 3.87
C ASN A 139 2.98 -10.59 4.79
N GLU A 140 2.79 -10.70 6.11
CA GLU A 140 3.58 -10.07 7.17
C GLU A 140 3.35 -8.55 7.37
N VAL A 141 2.38 -7.93 6.72
CA VAL A 141 1.96 -6.57 7.10
C VAL A 141 1.32 -6.63 8.49
N ARG A 142 1.73 -5.72 9.37
CA ARG A 142 1.32 -5.72 10.78
C ARG A 142 0.07 -4.90 11.05
N LEU A 143 -0.18 -3.88 10.23
CA LEU A 143 -1.37 -3.03 10.31
C LEU A 143 -1.72 -2.55 8.90
N GLY A 144 -2.99 -2.67 8.53
CA GLY A 144 -3.50 -2.17 7.26
C GLY A 144 -4.80 -1.38 7.45
N TRP A 145 -4.95 -0.29 6.70
CA TRP A 145 -6.18 0.50 6.66
C TRP A 145 -6.74 0.53 5.24
N LEU A 146 -7.99 0.12 5.08
CA LEU A 146 -8.78 0.37 3.89
C LEU A 146 -9.73 1.53 4.17
N ILE A 147 -9.47 2.67 3.54
CA ILE A 147 -10.23 3.91 3.75
C ILE A 147 -11.19 4.09 2.57
N ASP A 148 -12.49 4.02 2.84
CA ASP A 148 -13.55 4.34 1.88
C ASP A 148 -14.09 5.75 2.13
N SER A 149 -13.58 6.71 1.40
CA SER A 149 -13.99 8.11 1.54
C SER A 149 -15.40 8.39 1.05
N THR A 150 -15.97 7.53 0.20
CA THR A 150 -17.34 7.69 -0.32
C THR A 150 -18.38 7.41 0.76
N THR A 151 -18.15 6.38 1.58
CA THR A 151 -19.04 5.99 2.67
C THR A 151 -18.53 6.44 4.03
N GLN A 152 -17.35 7.08 4.10
CA GLN A 152 -16.65 7.46 5.33
C GLN A 152 -16.43 6.27 6.27
N LYS A 153 -16.15 5.08 5.73
CA LYS A 153 -15.83 3.87 6.48
C LYS A 153 -14.36 3.58 6.43
N VAL A 154 -13.85 3.00 7.50
CA VAL A 154 -12.50 2.48 7.56
C VAL A 154 -12.53 1.05 8.04
N GLU A 155 -11.88 0.18 7.30
CA GLU A 155 -11.63 -1.20 7.70
C GLU A 155 -10.18 -1.32 8.17
N ILE A 156 -9.99 -1.82 9.40
CA ILE A 156 -8.67 -1.99 10.01
C ILE A 156 -8.35 -3.49 10.03
N TYR A 157 -7.20 -3.82 9.47
CA TYR A 157 -6.70 -5.18 9.32
C TYR A 157 -5.48 -5.40 10.21
N ARG A 158 -5.49 -6.49 10.98
CA ARG A 158 -4.41 -6.90 11.88
C ARG A 158 -4.21 -8.42 11.79
N PRO A 159 -2.98 -8.92 11.92
CA PRO A 159 -2.74 -10.37 11.93
C PRO A 159 -3.53 -11.09 13.02
N GLY A 160 -4.23 -12.16 12.65
CA GLY A 160 -4.95 -13.02 13.59
C GLY A 160 -6.17 -12.41 14.26
N GLN A 161 -6.69 -11.29 13.75
CA GLN A 161 -7.88 -10.62 14.26
C GLN A 161 -8.94 -10.46 13.15
N ASP A 162 -10.20 -10.43 13.56
CA ASP A 162 -11.28 -10.05 12.65
C ASP A 162 -11.12 -8.59 12.22
N VAL A 163 -11.60 -8.27 11.00
CA VAL A 163 -11.56 -6.92 10.46
C VAL A 163 -12.47 -6.02 11.29
N GLU A 164 -11.88 -4.97 11.85
CA GLU A 164 -12.64 -3.92 12.56
C GLU A 164 -13.16 -2.88 11.56
N VAL A 165 -14.44 -2.55 11.63
CA VAL A 165 -15.06 -1.54 10.77
C VAL A 165 -15.47 -0.33 11.60
N LEU A 166 -14.92 0.83 11.25
CA LEU A 166 -15.28 2.10 11.88
C LEU A 166 -16.15 2.93 10.94
N GLU A 167 -17.19 3.54 11.50
CA GLU A 167 -18.10 4.44 10.78
C GLU A 167 -17.78 5.90 11.10
N SER A 168 -17.42 6.67 10.08
CA SER A 168 -17.09 8.09 10.17
C SER A 168 -16.13 8.44 11.31
N PRO A 169 -15.02 7.70 11.51
CA PRO A 169 -14.08 8.02 12.58
C PRO A 169 -13.42 9.39 12.32
N ALA A 170 -13.18 10.13 13.40
CA ALA A 170 -12.45 11.40 13.30
C ALA A 170 -10.94 11.19 13.11
N THR A 171 -10.41 10.12 13.71
CA THR A 171 -8.99 9.79 13.71
C THR A 171 -8.76 8.29 13.65
N LEU A 172 -7.55 7.88 13.18
CA LEU A 172 -7.06 6.51 13.28
C LEU A 172 -5.74 6.49 14.05
N SER A 173 -5.58 5.50 14.91
CA SER A 173 -4.34 5.26 15.65
C SER A 173 -3.42 4.31 14.90
N GLY A 174 -2.12 4.64 14.81
CA GLY A 174 -1.09 3.72 14.30
C GLY A 174 -0.75 2.57 15.25
N GLU A 175 -1.40 2.53 16.42
CA GLU A 175 -1.25 1.49 17.44
C GLU A 175 0.22 1.31 17.87
N ASP A 176 0.61 0.07 18.18
CA ASP A 176 1.99 -0.28 18.51
C ASP A 176 2.88 -0.38 17.26
N VAL A 177 2.28 -0.41 16.05
CA VAL A 177 3.02 -0.50 14.78
C VAL A 177 3.65 0.84 14.43
N LEU A 178 2.89 1.94 14.57
CA LEU A 178 3.39 3.31 14.41
C LEU A 178 3.16 4.08 15.72
N PRO A 179 4.04 3.94 16.73
CA PRO A 179 3.81 4.49 18.06
C PRO A 179 3.57 6.00 18.06
N GLY A 180 2.40 6.42 18.53
CA GLY A 180 2.01 7.82 18.60
C GLY A 180 1.62 8.46 17.28
N PHE A 181 1.49 7.69 16.19
CA PHE A 181 0.88 8.16 14.94
C PHE A 181 -0.63 8.22 15.11
N VAL A 182 -1.20 9.36 14.74
CA VAL A 182 -2.66 9.56 14.68
C VAL A 182 -2.98 10.27 13.37
N LEU A 183 -3.68 9.57 12.48
CA LEU A 183 -4.20 10.15 11.23
C LEU A 183 -5.49 10.93 11.51
N ASN A 184 -5.51 12.22 11.19
CA ASN A 184 -6.71 13.05 11.23
C ASN A 184 -7.49 12.89 9.92
N LEU A 185 -8.61 12.20 9.96
CA LEU A 185 -9.43 11.92 8.79
C LEU A 185 -10.23 13.13 8.30
N GLY A 186 -10.44 14.16 9.14
CA GLY A 186 -11.04 15.42 8.70
C GLY A 186 -10.23 16.17 7.63
N LYS A 187 -8.96 15.78 7.40
CA LYS A 187 -8.13 16.27 6.31
C LYS A 187 -8.14 15.34 5.08
N VAL A 188 -8.76 14.20 5.19
CA VAL A 188 -8.84 13.17 4.14
C VAL A 188 -10.24 13.17 3.51
N TRP A 189 -11.31 13.28 4.32
CA TRP A 189 -12.72 13.35 3.84
C TRP A 189 -13.01 14.51 2.90
#